data_86d62d1c51ae2d4edf4ea40429682556
#
_entry.id   86d62d1c51ae2d4edf4ea40429682556
#
_cell.length_a   1.000
_cell.length_b   1.000
_cell.length_c   1.000
_cell.angle_alpha   90.00
_cell.angle_beta   90.00
_cell.angle_gamma   90.00
#
_symmetry.space_group_name_H-M   'P 1'
#
loop_
_entity.id
_entity.type
_entity.pdbx_description
1 polymer ?
#
loop_
_entity_poly.entity_id
_entity_poly.type
_entity_poly.pdbx_seq_one_letter_code
_entity_poly.pdbx_strand_id
1 'polypeptide(L)'
;MTRKKKKTIKTRKKMKMKRKEKTRKYRGESYPYKNITRTEAVADFVNLKNQTSLNPRSVIGNNAVNYGTEKIRVHTKYRGKSLMQRWKDPVARKKLKKFAMNLYKGSYATGNLFHAFQSAIALQWATLSSMRPAAALHFYRKYEATHVLDFTAGWGSRMVAAMAGDIDYIGIDSNKSLRPGY
;
A
#
# COMPACT_ATOMS: atom_id res chain seq x y z
N MET A 1 32.33 13.16 0.68
CA MET A 1 31.06 12.46 1.01
C MET A 1 30.92 12.43 2.52
N THR A 2 29.97 13.18 3.11
CA THR A 2 29.88 13.40 4.56
C THR A 2 29.46 12.15 5.33
N ARG A 3 29.90 12.04 6.58
CA ARG A 3 29.63 10.91 7.52
C ARG A 3 28.12 10.60 7.64
N LYS A 4 27.23 11.60 7.54
CA LYS A 4 25.77 11.49 7.50
C LYS A 4 25.26 10.72 6.26
N LYS A 5 25.75 11.04 5.05
CA LYS A 5 25.37 10.33 3.80
C LYS A 5 25.76 8.84 3.84
N LYS A 6 26.95 8.50 4.39
CA LYS A 6 27.39 7.09 4.53
C LYS A 6 26.50 6.30 5.50
N LYS A 7 26.04 6.92 6.61
CA LYS A 7 25.14 6.28 7.61
C LYS A 7 23.75 6.00 7.00
N THR A 8 23.18 6.94 6.25
CA THR A 8 21.89 6.78 5.58
C THR A 8 21.92 5.68 4.49
N ILE A 9 23.01 5.61 3.72
CA ILE A 9 23.18 4.56 2.68
C ILE A 9 23.34 3.17 3.31
N LYS A 10 24.09 3.04 4.42
CA LYS A 10 24.20 1.76 5.16
C LYS A 10 22.85 1.30 5.71
N THR A 11 22.06 2.21 6.27
CA THR A 11 20.71 1.91 6.80
C THR A 11 19.77 1.47 5.70
N ARG A 12 19.76 2.16 4.55
CA ARG A 12 18.95 1.78 3.37
C ARG A 12 19.36 0.41 2.80
N LYS A 13 20.67 0.11 2.73
CA LYS A 13 21.17 -1.21 2.31
C LYS A 13 20.74 -2.32 3.28
N LYS A 14 20.84 -2.08 4.60
CA LYS A 14 20.43 -3.05 5.64
C LYS A 14 18.93 -3.32 5.64
N MET A 15 18.09 -2.29 5.42
CA MET A 15 16.63 -2.43 5.23
C MET A 15 16.29 -3.20 3.94
N LYS A 16 16.97 -2.89 2.82
CA LYS A 16 16.79 -3.60 1.56
C LYS A 16 17.19 -5.07 1.64
N MET A 17 18.26 -5.40 2.38
CA MET A 17 18.68 -6.79 2.65
C MET A 17 17.67 -7.52 3.54
N LYS A 18 17.21 -6.94 4.66
CA LYS A 18 16.16 -7.55 5.51
C LYS A 18 14.85 -7.78 4.76
N ARG A 19 14.46 -6.86 3.85
CA ARG A 19 13.28 -7.01 3.01
C ARG A 19 13.44 -8.13 1.99
N LYS A 20 14.63 -8.25 1.35
CA LYS A 20 14.97 -9.37 0.44
C LYS A 20 14.98 -10.71 1.17
N GLU A 21 15.46 -10.76 2.40
CA GLU A 21 15.53 -11.97 3.20
C GLU A 21 14.16 -12.46 3.67
N LYS A 22 13.26 -11.55 4.11
CA LYS A 22 11.85 -11.85 4.42
C LYS A 22 11.09 -12.40 3.21
N THR A 23 11.32 -11.86 2.01
CA THR A 23 10.61 -12.26 0.79
C THR A 23 11.18 -13.52 0.15
N ARG A 24 12.46 -13.83 0.37
CA ARG A 24 13.11 -15.05 -0.13
C ARG A 24 12.59 -16.33 0.54
N LYS A 25 11.99 -16.21 1.73
CA LYS A 25 11.40 -17.33 2.50
C LYS A 25 9.89 -17.53 2.25
N TYR A 26 9.24 -16.69 1.43
CA TYR A 26 7.81 -16.83 1.16
C TYR A 26 7.54 -18.04 0.27
N ARG A 27 6.69 -18.98 0.75
CA ARG A 27 6.35 -20.23 0.06
C ARG A 27 4.93 -20.27 -0.52
N GLY A 28 4.18 -19.17 -0.43
CA GLY A 28 2.79 -19.10 -0.91
C GLY A 28 1.79 -19.86 -0.02
N GLU A 29 2.12 -20.08 1.24
CA GLU A 29 1.27 -20.81 2.20
C GLU A 29 0.33 -19.85 2.94
N SER A 30 0.79 -18.63 3.24
CA SER A 30 -0.01 -17.57 3.87
C SER A 30 -0.41 -16.50 2.87
N TYR A 31 -1.47 -15.72 3.19
CA TYR A 31 -1.83 -14.56 2.38
C TYR A 31 -0.65 -13.56 2.36
N PRO A 32 -0.27 -13.01 1.19
CA PRO A 32 0.90 -12.15 1.05
C PRO A 32 0.60 -10.70 1.48
N TYR A 33 0.35 -10.48 2.77
CA TYR A 33 0.23 -9.12 3.31
C TYR A 33 1.52 -8.33 3.12
N LYS A 34 1.41 -7.04 2.88
CA LYS A 34 2.57 -6.15 2.74
C LYS A 34 3.40 -6.05 4.02
N ASN A 35 2.79 -6.34 5.18
CA ASN A 35 3.44 -6.32 6.51
C ASN A 35 4.26 -5.04 6.73
N ILE A 36 3.64 -3.89 6.49
CA ILE A 36 4.24 -2.58 6.64
C ILE A 36 4.44 -2.32 8.14
N THR A 37 5.63 -1.93 8.54
CA THR A 37 5.92 -1.53 9.91
C THR A 37 5.54 -0.07 10.13
N ARG A 38 5.31 0.33 11.40
CA ARG A 38 5.07 1.74 11.74
C ARG A 38 6.18 2.65 11.24
N THR A 39 7.43 2.25 11.37
CA THR A 39 8.59 3.02 10.87
C THR A 39 8.55 3.22 9.37
N GLU A 40 8.15 2.19 8.59
CA GLU A 40 8.01 2.30 7.14
C GLU A 40 6.83 3.22 6.77
N ALA A 41 5.72 3.14 7.50
CA ALA A 41 4.55 4.00 7.29
C ALA A 41 4.89 5.48 7.57
N VAL A 42 5.51 5.77 8.71
CA VAL A 42 5.94 7.13 9.08
C VAL A 42 6.98 7.66 8.09
N ALA A 43 7.96 6.86 7.70
CA ALA A 43 8.97 7.29 6.72
C ALA A 43 8.35 7.64 5.36
N ASP A 44 7.33 6.88 4.93
CA ASP A 44 6.62 7.15 3.67
C ASP A 44 5.72 8.38 3.76
N PHE A 45 5.08 8.61 4.92
CA PHE A 45 4.33 9.84 5.20
C PHE A 45 5.23 11.08 5.19
N VAL A 46 6.35 11.04 5.91
CA VAL A 46 7.33 12.15 5.93
C VAL A 46 7.88 12.42 4.52
N ASN A 47 8.10 11.36 3.74
CA ASN A 47 8.52 11.49 2.36
C ASN A 47 7.44 12.18 1.50
N LEU A 48 6.16 11.86 1.70
CA LEU A 48 5.04 12.54 1.02
C LEU A 48 4.98 14.03 1.40
N LYS A 49 5.07 14.35 2.70
CA LYS A 49 5.02 15.72 3.22
C LYS A 49 6.13 16.60 2.62
N ASN A 50 7.32 16.05 2.50
CA ASN A 50 8.51 16.77 2.04
C ASN A 50 8.65 16.89 0.50
N GLN A 51 7.69 16.37 -0.27
CA GLN A 51 7.73 16.55 -1.73
C GLN A 51 7.32 17.98 -2.10
N THR A 52 8.19 18.70 -2.76
CA THR A 52 7.90 20.05 -3.32
C THR A 52 7.17 19.94 -4.66
N SER A 53 7.49 18.92 -5.46
CA SER A 53 6.81 18.60 -6.71
C SER A 53 6.25 17.18 -6.64
N LEU A 54 4.97 17.02 -6.95
CA LEU A 54 4.25 15.75 -6.85
C LEU A 54 3.82 15.25 -8.23
N ASN A 55 4.29 14.05 -8.56
CA ASN A 55 3.67 13.29 -9.65
C ASN A 55 2.41 12.60 -9.11
N PRO A 56 1.20 12.89 -9.64
CA PRO A 56 -0.04 12.27 -9.19
C PRO A 56 -0.05 10.73 -9.33
N ARG A 57 0.80 10.19 -10.21
CA ARG A 57 0.97 8.74 -10.38
C ARG A 57 1.94 8.11 -9.39
N SER A 58 2.59 8.91 -8.53
CA SER A 58 3.51 8.39 -7.51
C SER A 58 2.78 7.52 -6.49
N VAL A 59 3.49 6.53 -5.98
CA VAL A 59 3.02 5.63 -4.91
C VAL A 59 3.44 6.08 -3.52
N ILE A 60 4.08 7.24 -3.41
CA ILE A 60 4.49 7.85 -2.13
C ILE A 60 3.24 8.09 -1.27
N GLY A 61 3.31 7.75 0.01
CA GLY A 61 2.21 7.80 0.97
C GLY A 61 1.35 6.53 1.02
N ASN A 62 1.46 5.62 0.05
CA ASN A 62 0.67 4.38 0.04
C ASN A 62 0.97 3.46 1.23
N ASN A 63 2.19 3.45 1.76
CA ASN A 63 2.51 2.63 2.93
C ASN A 63 1.86 3.19 4.20
N ALA A 64 1.76 4.50 4.34
CA ALA A 64 1.03 5.14 5.43
C ALA A 64 -0.44 4.68 5.46
N VAL A 65 -1.13 4.73 4.31
CA VAL A 65 -2.52 4.25 4.17
C VAL A 65 -2.64 2.75 4.42
N ASN A 66 -1.76 1.94 3.83
CA ASN A 66 -1.83 0.49 3.92
C ASN A 66 -1.55 -0.02 5.34
N TYR A 67 -0.74 0.68 6.13
CA TYR A 67 -0.43 0.32 7.50
C TYR A 67 -1.71 0.13 8.36
N GLY A 68 -2.65 1.09 8.27
CA GLY A 68 -3.90 1.04 9.03
C GLY A 68 -5.01 0.22 8.35
N THR A 69 -5.00 0.08 7.02
CA THR A 69 -6.19 -0.37 6.29
C THR A 69 -6.03 -1.66 5.48
N GLU A 70 -4.83 -2.15 5.22
CA GLU A 70 -4.63 -3.32 4.35
C GLU A 70 -5.36 -4.57 4.84
N LYS A 71 -5.26 -4.87 6.15
CA LYS A 71 -5.93 -6.04 6.72
C LYS A 71 -7.46 -5.93 6.58
N ILE A 72 -8.01 -4.74 6.81
CA ILE A 72 -9.45 -4.49 6.68
C ILE A 72 -9.88 -4.71 5.22
N ARG A 73 -9.17 -4.15 4.25
CA ARG A 73 -9.45 -4.32 2.81
C ARG A 73 -9.43 -5.78 2.37
N VAL A 74 -8.48 -6.57 2.86
CA VAL A 74 -8.37 -7.99 2.53
C VAL A 74 -9.58 -8.79 3.00
N HIS A 75 -10.21 -8.38 4.10
CA HIS A 75 -11.40 -9.02 4.66
C HIS A 75 -12.73 -8.41 4.15
N THR A 76 -12.70 -7.23 3.54
CA THR A 76 -13.89 -6.60 2.98
C THR A 76 -14.38 -7.36 1.74
N LYS A 77 -15.69 -7.64 1.69
CA LYS A 77 -16.32 -8.28 0.54
C LYS A 77 -16.38 -7.32 -0.64
N TYR A 78 -15.94 -7.80 -1.79
CA TYR A 78 -16.06 -7.11 -3.06
C TYR A 78 -16.48 -8.09 -4.14
N ARG A 79 -17.56 -7.83 -4.86
CA ARG A 79 -18.16 -8.75 -5.82
C ARG A 79 -18.40 -10.14 -5.20
N GLY A 80 -19.09 -10.16 -4.06
CA GLY A 80 -19.55 -11.37 -3.37
C GLY A 80 -18.55 -12.01 -2.40
N LYS A 81 -17.24 -11.95 -2.66
CA LYS A 81 -16.23 -12.59 -1.80
C LYS A 81 -15.10 -11.62 -1.45
N SER A 82 -14.57 -11.71 -0.22
CA SER A 82 -13.35 -11.01 0.16
C SER A 82 -12.11 -11.70 -0.42
N LEU A 83 -10.97 -10.98 -0.47
CA LEU A 83 -9.70 -11.58 -0.90
C LEU A 83 -9.29 -12.73 0.02
N MET A 84 -9.56 -12.62 1.33
CA MET A 84 -9.29 -13.69 2.29
C MET A 84 -10.19 -14.92 2.06
N GLN A 85 -11.47 -14.73 1.73
CA GLN A 85 -12.36 -15.85 1.38
C GLN A 85 -11.90 -16.58 0.12
N ARG A 86 -11.45 -15.82 -0.91
CA ARG A 86 -10.85 -16.41 -2.13
C ARG A 86 -9.54 -17.12 -1.83
N TRP A 87 -8.73 -16.59 -0.92
CA TRP A 87 -7.48 -17.24 -0.50
C TRP A 87 -7.70 -18.56 0.24
N LYS A 88 -8.75 -18.64 1.06
CA LYS A 88 -9.13 -19.86 1.78
C LYS A 88 -9.76 -20.92 0.86
N ASP A 89 -10.30 -20.53 -0.29
CA ASP A 89 -10.83 -21.44 -1.29
C ASP A 89 -9.67 -22.19 -1.98
N PRO A 90 -9.56 -23.53 -1.84
CA PRO A 90 -8.44 -24.29 -2.37
C PRO A 90 -8.36 -24.28 -3.89
N VAL A 91 -9.50 -24.22 -4.58
CA VAL A 91 -9.56 -24.19 -6.05
C VAL A 91 -9.08 -22.84 -6.55
N ALA A 92 -9.60 -21.74 -5.98
CA ALA A 92 -9.19 -20.39 -6.33
C ALA A 92 -7.70 -20.17 -6.04
N ARG A 93 -7.22 -20.62 -4.88
CA ARG A 93 -5.81 -20.53 -4.49
C ARG A 93 -4.89 -21.34 -5.41
N LYS A 94 -5.29 -22.55 -5.84
CA LYS A 94 -4.51 -23.37 -6.78
C LYS A 94 -4.34 -22.66 -8.13
N LYS A 95 -5.43 -22.07 -8.66
CA LYS A 95 -5.39 -21.27 -9.90
C LYS A 95 -4.48 -20.06 -9.76
N LEU A 96 -4.62 -19.31 -8.66
CA LEU A 96 -3.77 -18.15 -8.37
C LEU A 96 -2.29 -18.54 -8.26
N LYS A 97 -1.98 -19.65 -7.56
CA LYS A 97 -0.60 -20.15 -7.42
C LYS A 97 0.04 -20.46 -8.77
N LYS A 98 -0.70 -21.13 -9.66
CA LYS A 98 -0.23 -21.40 -11.03
C LYS A 98 0.10 -20.10 -11.77
N PHE A 99 -0.80 -19.11 -11.71
CA PHE A 99 -0.60 -17.81 -12.35
C PHE A 99 0.58 -17.03 -11.73
N ALA A 100 0.70 -16.98 -10.40
CA ALA A 100 1.81 -16.36 -9.70
C ALA A 100 3.17 -16.98 -10.06
N MET A 101 3.22 -18.32 -10.22
CA MET A 101 4.42 -19.02 -10.65
C MET A 101 4.82 -18.67 -12.09
N ASN A 102 3.84 -18.47 -12.99
CA ASN A 102 4.13 -18.01 -14.36
C ASN A 102 4.68 -16.58 -14.34
N LEU A 103 4.12 -15.67 -13.53
CA LEU A 103 4.67 -14.32 -13.35
C LEU A 103 6.09 -14.34 -12.75
N TYR A 104 6.34 -15.24 -11.80
CA TYR A 104 7.64 -15.40 -11.16
C TYR A 104 8.73 -15.86 -12.12
N LYS A 105 8.38 -16.74 -13.07
CA LYS A 105 9.31 -17.30 -14.05
C LYS A 105 9.44 -16.48 -15.34
N GLY A 106 8.46 -15.64 -15.64
CA GLY A 106 8.38 -14.85 -16.88
C GLY A 106 9.10 -13.52 -16.84
N SER A 107 8.92 -12.71 -17.88
CA SER A 107 9.56 -11.38 -18.06
C SER A 107 9.20 -10.37 -16.97
N TYR A 108 8.10 -10.59 -16.24
CA TYR A 108 7.72 -9.85 -15.04
C TYR A 108 8.40 -10.37 -13.77
N ALA A 109 9.38 -11.25 -13.92
CA ALA A 109 10.09 -11.87 -12.81
C ALA A 109 10.87 -10.82 -12.03
N THR A 110 10.27 -10.38 -10.92
CA THR A 110 10.95 -9.54 -9.94
C THR A 110 11.97 -10.35 -9.12
N GLY A 111 12.17 -11.62 -9.44
CA GLY A 111 12.96 -12.57 -8.65
C GLY A 111 12.39 -12.83 -7.25
N ASN A 112 11.13 -12.44 -7.01
CA ASN A 112 10.51 -12.43 -5.69
C ASN A 112 9.10 -13.02 -5.76
N LEU A 113 8.95 -14.24 -5.23
CA LEU A 113 7.68 -14.97 -5.22
C LEU A 113 6.59 -14.21 -4.46
N PHE A 114 6.91 -13.51 -3.41
CA PHE A 114 5.95 -12.69 -2.64
C PHE A 114 5.32 -11.61 -3.53
N HIS A 115 6.12 -10.87 -4.28
CA HIS A 115 5.61 -9.87 -5.23
C HIS A 115 4.83 -10.48 -6.38
N ALA A 116 5.26 -11.66 -6.88
CA ALA A 116 4.50 -12.37 -7.90
C ALA A 116 3.10 -12.74 -7.42
N PHE A 117 2.94 -13.16 -6.17
CA PHE A 117 1.61 -13.43 -5.59
C PHE A 117 0.79 -12.15 -5.41
N GLN A 118 1.37 -11.05 -4.95
CA GLN A 118 0.67 -9.77 -4.85
C GLN A 118 0.17 -9.28 -6.22
N SER A 119 1.01 -9.38 -7.25
CA SER A 119 0.63 -9.05 -8.64
C SER A 119 -0.46 -9.98 -9.17
N ALA A 120 -0.34 -11.28 -8.90
CA ALA A 120 -1.36 -12.26 -9.29
C ALA A 120 -2.72 -11.96 -8.65
N ILE A 121 -2.76 -11.62 -7.36
CA ILE A 121 -3.98 -11.21 -6.66
C ILE A 121 -4.58 -9.97 -7.32
N ALA A 122 -3.78 -8.94 -7.59
CA ALA A 122 -4.25 -7.71 -8.21
C ALA A 122 -4.85 -7.95 -9.60
N LEU A 123 -4.22 -8.81 -10.41
CA LEU A 123 -4.64 -9.09 -11.78
C LEU A 123 -5.84 -10.06 -11.86
N GLN A 124 -5.90 -11.07 -10.97
CA GLN A 124 -6.91 -12.14 -11.07
C GLN A 124 -8.13 -11.91 -10.19
N TRP A 125 -7.98 -11.24 -9.05
CA TRP A 125 -9.05 -11.15 -8.05
C TRP A 125 -9.66 -9.76 -7.90
N ALA A 126 -9.24 -8.78 -8.66
CA ALA A 126 -9.71 -7.40 -8.57
C ALA A 126 -9.65 -6.86 -7.12
N THR A 127 -8.59 -6.18 -6.80
CA THR A 127 -8.41 -5.59 -5.47
C THR A 127 -9.24 -4.33 -5.30
N LEU A 128 -9.67 -4.05 -4.08
CA LEU A 128 -10.21 -2.74 -3.72
C LEU A 128 -9.10 -1.69 -3.91
N SER A 129 -9.30 -0.82 -4.90
CA SER A 129 -8.38 0.28 -5.15
C SER A 129 -8.59 1.42 -4.15
N SER A 130 -7.56 2.19 -3.92
CA SER A 130 -7.59 3.44 -3.18
C SER A 130 -6.97 4.53 -4.03
N MET A 131 -7.46 5.74 -3.92
CA MET A 131 -6.78 6.90 -4.49
C MET A 131 -5.34 6.96 -3.93
N ARG A 132 -4.39 7.44 -4.71
CA ARG A 132 -3.03 7.63 -4.23
C ARG A 132 -2.94 8.90 -3.39
N PRO A 133 -2.32 8.89 -2.19
CA PRO A 133 -2.13 10.10 -1.40
C PRO A 133 -1.41 11.21 -2.19
N ALA A 134 -0.40 10.86 -2.98
CA ALA A 134 0.29 11.80 -3.85
C ALA A 134 -0.65 12.50 -4.85
N ALA A 135 -1.64 11.79 -5.40
CA ALA A 135 -2.63 12.38 -6.30
C ALA A 135 -3.54 13.35 -5.54
N ALA A 136 -4.04 12.95 -4.36
CA ALA A 136 -4.89 13.82 -3.55
C ALA A 136 -4.14 15.09 -3.14
N LEU A 137 -2.91 14.96 -2.63
CA LEU A 137 -2.09 16.11 -2.22
C LEU A 137 -1.74 17.03 -3.41
N HIS A 138 -1.51 16.44 -4.60
CA HIS A 138 -1.32 17.22 -5.82
C HIS A 138 -2.54 18.10 -6.12
N PHE A 139 -3.76 17.55 -6.02
CA PHE A 139 -4.98 18.34 -6.24
C PHE A 139 -5.19 19.39 -5.16
N TYR A 140 -4.98 19.04 -3.89
CA TYR A 140 -5.11 20.00 -2.80
C TYR A 140 -4.19 21.21 -2.99
N ARG A 141 -2.93 20.99 -3.37
CA ARG A 141 -1.98 22.07 -3.67
C ARG A 141 -2.36 22.87 -4.91
N LYS A 142 -2.81 22.17 -5.97
CA LYS A 142 -3.24 22.82 -7.23
C LYS A 142 -4.40 23.80 -7.03
N TYR A 143 -5.30 23.47 -6.09
CA TYR A 143 -6.48 24.29 -5.80
C TYR A 143 -6.34 25.07 -4.50
N GLU A 144 -5.15 25.13 -3.93
CA GLU A 144 -4.84 25.88 -2.71
C GLU A 144 -5.82 25.56 -1.56
N ALA A 145 -6.23 24.29 -1.45
CA ALA A 145 -7.20 23.85 -0.49
C ALA A 145 -6.66 24.00 0.95
N THR A 146 -7.40 24.68 1.81
CA THR A 146 -7.13 24.82 3.24
C THR A 146 -8.07 23.94 4.08
N HIS A 147 -9.26 23.63 3.56
CA HIS A 147 -10.27 22.80 4.20
C HIS A 147 -10.82 21.79 3.20
N VAL A 148 -10.99 20.55 3.62
CA VAL A 148 -11.53 19.47 2.78
C VAL A 148 -12.67 18.76 3.49
N LEU A 149 -13.82 18.70 2.83
CA LEU A 149 -14.94 17.86 3.23
C LEU A 149 -15.01 16.65 2.28
N ASP A 150 -14.86 15.45 2.83
CA ASP A 150 -14.83 14.20 2.09
C ASP A 150 -15.98 13.28 2.49
N PHE A 151 -17.02 13.20 1.65
CA PHE A 151 -18.22 12.39 1.89
C PHE A 151 -18.00 10.88 1.75
N THR A 152 -16.83 10.46 1.29
CA THR A 152 -16.48 9.07 1.00
C THR A 152 -15.04 8.79 1.39
N ALA A 153 -14.69 9.05 2.66
CA ALA A 153 -13.31 9.03 3.16
C ALA A 153 -12.56 7.72 2.81
N GLY A 154 -13.29 6.61 2.71
CA GLY A 154 -12.80 5.35 2.17
C GLY A 154 -11.61 4.81 2.96
N TRP A 155 -10.51 4.52 2.29
CA TRP A 155 -9.33 3.92 2.90
C TRP A 155 -8.34 4.94 3.50
N GLY A 156 -8.74 6.20 3.69
CA GLY A 156 -7.94 7.24 4.33
C GLY A 156 -6.84 7.86 3.46
N SER A 157 -6.79 7.58 2.18
CA SER A 157 -5.75 8.14 1.31
C SER A 157 -5.81 9.66 1.20
N ARG A 158 -7.03 10.22 1.15
CA ARG A 158 -7.26 11.66 1.08
C ARG A 158 -6.98 12.33 2.42
N MET A 159 -7.30 11.64 3.52
CA MET A 159 -6.93 12.07 4.88
C MET A 159 -5.41 12.14 5.05
N VAL A 160 -4.68 11.09 4.66
CA VAL A 160 -3.20 11.07 4.72
C VAL A 160 -2.61 12.20 3.87
N ALA A 161 -3.22 12.51 2.72
CA ALA A 161 -2.81 13.63 1.88
C ALA A 161 -3.07 14.99 2.54
N ALA A 162 -4.23 15.17 3.18
CA ALA A 162 -4.57 16.39 3.90
C ALA A 162 -3.62 16.62 5.08
N MET A 163 -3.34 15.57 5.88
CA MET A 163 -2.34 15.62 6.95
C MET A 163 -0.93 15.99 6.43
N ALA A 164 -0.53 15.49 5.27
CA ALA A 164 0.76 15.83 4.67
C ALA A 164 0.83 17.26 4.13
N GLY A 165 -0.32 17.84 3.79
CA GLY A 165 -0.46 19.22 3.33
C GLY A 165 -0.78 20.22 4.43
N ASP A 166 -0.88 19.79 5.70
CA ASP A 166 -1.33 20.59 6.84
C ASP A 166 -2.72 21.24 6.56
N ILE A 167 -3.66 20.46 5.99
CA ILE A 167 -5.00 20.86 5.56
C ILE A 167 -6.03 20.32 6.54
N ASP A 168 -6.99 21.16 6.93
CA ASP A 168 -8.13 20.73 7.75
C ASP A 168 -9.01 19.74 6.99
N TYR A 169 -9.32 18.61 7.61
CA TYR A 169 -10.01 17.51 6.94
C TYR A 169 -11.18 16.97 7.76
N ILE A 170 -12.34 16.93 7.15
CA ILE A 170 -13.52 16.25 7.69
C ILE A 170 -13.87 15.10 6.75
N GLY A 171 -13.73 13.87 7.23
CA GLY A 171 -14.05 12.65 6.48
C GLY A 171 -15.31 11.98 7.00
N ILE A 172 -16.21 11.62 6.09
CA ILE A 172 -17.42 10.85 6.36
C ILE A 172 -17.32 9.51 5.64
N ASP A 173 -17.55 8.40 6.33
CA ASP A 173 -17.62 7.08 5.73
C ASP A 173 -18.65 6.21 6.46
N SER A 174 -19.40 5.41 5.70
CA SER A 174 -20.38 4.48 6.24
C SER A 174 -19.74 3.22 6.85
N ASN A 175 -18.49 2.92 6.49
CA ASN A 175 -17.79 1.73 6.97
C ASN A 175 -17.13 1.93 8.33
N LYS A 176 -17.87 1.63 9.39
CA LYS A 176 -17.41 1.76 10.78
C LYS A 176 -16.14 0.94 11.09
N SER A 177 -15.83 -0.10 10.31
CA SER A 177 -14.62 -0.92 10.51
C SER A 177 -13.31 -0.18 10.21
N LEU A 178 -13.39 0.97 9.55
CA LEU A 178 -12.21 1.80 9.21
C LEU A 178 -11.72 2.66 10.38
N ARG A 179 -12.58 2.92 11.37
CA ARG A 179 -12.24 3.78 12.51
C ARG A 179 -10.90 3.49 13.18
N PRO A 180 -10.55 2.20 13.46
CA PRO A 180 -9.24 1.90 14.05
C PRO A 180 -8.05 2.14 13.12
N GLY A 181 -8.29 2.30 11.82
CA GLY A 181 -7.26 2.51 10.81
C GLY A 181 -6.97 3.99 10.51
N TYR A 182 -7.82 4.88 11.02
CA TYR A 182 -7.68 6.34 10.96
C TYR A 182 -7.04 6.85 12.26
#